data_1123ff2409fac247d09d466ada39b066
#
_entry.id   1123ff2409fac247d09d466ada39b066
#
_cell.length_a   1.000
_cell.length_b   1.000
_cell.length_c   1.000
_cell.angle_alpha   90.00
_cell.angle_beta   90.00
_cell.angle_gamma   90.00
#
_symmetry.space_group_name_H-M   'P 1'
#
loop_
_entity.id
_entity.type
_entity.pdbx_description
1 polymer ?
#
loop_
_entity_poly.entity_id
_entity_poly.type
_entity_poly.pdbx_seq_one_letter_code
_entity_poly.pdbx_strand_id
1 'polypeptide(L)'
;ERIVQETAVRHRVDPALVRAVIAAESAWKPDAISRKGAQGLMQLVPGTAEELGVSDSFDPAQNVDGGVRYLRKLLERYRGDLDKALAAYNAGPGAVDRAQGVPNYPETRAYVQKVTNTYFQPGTARASQALGTSRPIYKIVDERGRVIYVNE
;
A
#
# COMPACT_ATOMS: atom_id res chain seq x y z
N GLU A 1 4.82 -15.05 -0.46
CA GLU A 1 5.88 -14.20 0.13
C GLU A 1 6.98 -13.85 -0.86
N ARG A 2 7.45 -14.85 -1.58
CA ARG A 2 8.48 -14.62 -2.60
C ARG A 2 7.97 -13.72 -3.72
N ILE A 3 6.73 -13.93 -4.17
CA ILE A 3 6.08 -13.11 -5.18
C ILE A 3 6.03 -11.66 -4.72
N VAL A 4 5.69 -11.45 -3.46
CA VAL A 4 5.60 -10.11 -2.88
C VAL A 4 6.95 -9.41 -2.92
N GLN A 5 8.00 -10.10 -2.47
CA GLN A 5 9.34 -9.54 -2.45
C GLN A 5 9.80 -9.14 -3.85
N GLU A 6 9.67 -10.05 -4.80
CA GLU A 6 10.11 -9.82 -6.17
C GLU A 6 9.31 -8.71 -6.85
N THR A 7 8.00 -8.70 -6.65
CA THR A 7 7.14 -7.71 -7.27
C THR A 7 7.38 -6.32 -6.70
N ALA A 8 7.51 -6.24 -5.39
CA ALA A 8 7.77 -4.96 -4.73
C ALA A 8 9.10 -4.37 -5.22
N VAL A 9 10.14 -5.18 -5.30
CA VAL A 9 11.43 -4.72 -5.80
C VAL A 9 11.32 -4.29 -7.26
N ARG A 10 10.63 -5.07 -8.08
CA ARG A 10 10.47 -4.75 -9.50
C ARG A 10 9.78 -3.40 -9.71
N HIS A 11 8.78 -3.11 -8.90
CA HIS A 11 8.03 -1.85 -9.01
C HIS A 11 8.52 -0.77 -8.05
N ARG A 12 9.61 -1.02 -7.36
CA ARG A 12 10.31 -0.02 -6.54
C ARG A 12 9.44 0.49 -5.37
N VAL A 13 8.76 -0.43 -4.72
CA VAL A 13 8.02 -0.17 -3.50
C VAL A 13 8.65 -0.99 -2.38
N ASP A 14 8.70 -0.43 -1.18
CA ASP A 14 9.27 -1.14 -0.03
C ASP A 14 8.48 -2.44 0.21
N PRO A 15 9.12 -3.60 0.16
CA PRO A 15 8.43 -4.87 0.40
C PRO A 15 7.73 -4.94 1.76
N ALA A 16 8.30 -4.29 2.77
CA ALA A 16 7.67 -4.28 4.10
C ALA A 16 6.32 -3.56 4.07
N LEU A 17 6.22 -2.50 3.27
CA LEU A 17 4.95 -1.78 3.11
C LEU A 17 3.93 -2.67 2.39
N VAL A 18 4.34 -3.35 1.34
CA VAL A 18 3.44 -4.25 0.61
C VAL A 18 2.93 -5.35 1.55
N ARG A 19 3.81 -5.93 2.35
CA ARG A 19 3.40 -6.95 3.32
C ARG A 19 2.39 -6.42 4.33
N ALA A 20 2.60 -5.19 4.80
CA ALA A 20 1.66 -4.56 5.74
C ALA A 20 0.29 -4.35 5.11
N VAL A 21 0.25 -3.94 3.85
CA VAL A 21 -1.00 -3.78 3.12
C VAL A 21 -1.71 -5.12 2.96
N ILE A 22 -1.00 -6.16 2.54
CA ILE A 22 -1.59 -7.49 2.38
C ILE A 22 -2.15 -8.01 3.70
N ALA A 23 -1.41 -7.85 4.78
CA ALA A 23 -1.88 -8.28 6.10
C ALA A 23 -3.19 -7.57 6.48
N ALA A 24 -3.28 -6.27 6.23
CA ALA A 24 -4.46 -5.49 6.55
C ALA A 24 -5.64 -5.82 5.62
N GLU A 25 -5.37 -6.05 4.34
CA GLU A 25 -6.43 -6.25 3.35
C GLU A 25 -7.04 -7.64 3.39
N SER A 26 -6.21 -8.66 3.45
CA SER A 26 -6.69 -10.04 3.27
C SER A 26 -6.22 -11.01 4.33
N ALA A 27 -5.35 -10.59 5.25
CA ALA A 27 -4.68 -11.50 6.18
C ALA A 27 -4.01 -12.65 5.41
N TRP A 28 -3.45 -12.33 4.25
CA TRP A 28 -2.74 -13.27 3.37
C TRP A 28 -3.62 -14.35 2.74
N LYS A 29 -4.93 -14.10 2.64
CA LYS A 29 -5.86 -15.05 2.01
C LYS A 29 -6.07 -14.68 0.54
N PRO A 30 -5.53 -15.48 -0.39
CA PRO A 30 -5.63 -15.13 -1.81
C PRO A 30 -7.05 -15.18 -2.37
N ASP A 31 -7.96 -15.84 -1.69
CA ASP A 31 -9.36 -15.96 -2.11
C ASP A 31 -10.29 -14.99 -1.37
N ALA A 32 -9.74 -14.04 -0.63
CA ALA A 32 -10.56 -13.11 0.15
C ALA A 32 -11.43 -12.23 -0.75
N ILE A 33 -12.68 -12.03 -0.33
CA ILE A 33 -13.63 -11.13 -0.99
C ILE A 33 -14.26 -10.27 0.08
N SER A 34 -14.22 -8.94 -0.09
CA SER A 34 -14.86 -8.03 0.85
C SER A 34 -16.33 -7.81 0.49
N ARG A 35 -17.07 -7.14 1.39
CA ARG A 35 -18.46 -6.77 1.11
C ARG A 35 -18.60 -5.89 -0.12
N LYS A 36 -17.58 -5.10 -0.41
CA LYS A 36 -17.58 -4.20 -1.57
C LYS A 36 -17.09 -4.87 -2.84
N GLY A 37 -16.81 -6.17 -2.78
CA GLY A 37 -16.34 -6.92 -3.93
C GLY A 37 -14.85 -6.82 -4.19
N ALA A 38 -14.08 -6.27 -3.26
CA ALA A 38 -12.62 -6.27 -3.40
C ALA A 38 -12.10 -7.71 -3.29
N GLN A 39 -11.12 -8.06 -4.12
CA GLN A 39 -10.69 -9.44 -4.30
C GLN A 39 -9.20 -9.63 -4.11
N GLY A 40 -8.84 -10.74 -3.50
CA GLY A 40 -7.48 -11.25 -3.46
C GLY A 40 -6.60 -10.63 -2.39
N LEU A 41 -5.31 -10.91 -2.48
CA LEU A 41 -4.34 -10.53 -1.46
C LEU A 41 -4.31 -9.03 -1.16
N MET A 42 -4.35 -8.20 -2.18
CA MET A 42 -4.30 -6.75 -2.02
C MET A 42 -5.67 -6.09 -2.20
N GLN A 43 -6.73 -6.90 -2.26
CA GLN A 43 -8.12 -6.45 -2.27
C GLN A 43 -8.39 -5.41 -3.36
N LEU A 44 -8.23 -5.84 -4.60
CA LEU A 44 -8.54 -4.99 -5.76
C LEU A 44 -10.02 -5.06 -6.06
N VAL A 45 -10.67 -3.89 -6.15
CA VAL A 45 -12.05 -3.86 -6.63
C VAL A 45 -12.06 -4.06 -8.14
N PRO A 46 -13.15 -4.65 -8.71
CA PRO A 46 -13.15 -5.00 -10.12
C PRO A 46 -12.81 -3.87 -11.09
N GLY A 47 -13.31 -2.66 -10.83
CA GLY A 47 -13.01 -1.52 -11.69
C GLY A 47 -11.53 -1.17 -11.70
N THR A 48 -10.90 -1.19 -10.52
CA THR A 48 -9.48 -0.91 -10.41
C THR A 48 -8.66 -2.02 -11.05
N ALA A 49 -9.05 -3.28 -10.83
CA ALA A 49 -8.38 -4.42 -11.45
C ALA A 49 -8.39 -4.31 -12.97
N GLU A 50 -9.53 -3.92 -13.53
CA GLU A 50 -9.66 -3.76 -14.97
C GLU A 50 -8.74 -2.65 -15.48
N GLU A 51 -8.71 -1.52 -14.82
CA GLU A 51 -7.82 -0.41 -15.19
C GLU A 51 -6.35 -0.82 -15.13
N LEU A 52 -6.00 -1.70 -14.21
CA LEU A 52 -4.63 -2.19 -14.04
C LEU A 52 -4.28 -3.36 -14.96
N GLY A 53 -5.23 -3.85 -15.72
CA GLY A 53 -5.01 -4.99 -16.61
C GLY A 53 -4.90 -6.33 -15.88
N VAL A 54 -5.48 -6.41 -14.69
CA VAL A 54 -5.51 -7.66 -13.92
C VAL A 54 -6.70 -8.48 -14.38
N SER A 55 -6.45 -9.63 -15.00
CA SER A 55 -7.51 -10.49 -15.53
C SER A 55 -8.05 -11.45 -14.49
N ASP A 56 -7.24 -11.87 -13.54
CA ASP A 56 -7.65 -12.76 -12.44
C ASP A 56 -7.13 -12.22 -11.12
N SER A 57 -8.01 -11.55 -10.37
CA SER A 57 -7.64 -10.97 -9.09
C SER A 57 -7.41 -12.00 -7.99
N PHE A 58 -7.76 -13.25 -8.22
CA PHE A 58 -7.47 -14.32 -7.25
C PHE A 58 -6.14 -15.00 -7.51
N ASP A 59 -5.52 -14.72 -8.65
CA ASP A 59 -4.17 -15.21 -8.91
C ASP A 59 -3.17 -14.34 -8.13
N PRO A 60 -2.40 -14.93 -7.20
CA PRO A 60 -1.52 -14.12 -6.35
C PRO A 60 -0.54 -13.23 -7.13
N ALA A 61 0.05 -13.76 -8.19
CA ALA A 61 1.01 -12.99 -8.97
C ALA A 61 0.36 -11.79 -9.63
N GLN A 62 -0.81 -11.98 -10.24
CA GLN A 62 -1.52 -10.88 -10.91
C GLN A 62 -2.04 -9.85 -9.90
N ASN A 63 -2.60 -10.34 -8.80
CA ASN A 63 -3.15 -9.45 -7.78
C ASN A 63 -2.07 -8.56 -7.17
N VAL A 64 -0.97 -9.17 -6.76
CA VAL A 64 0.14 -8.43 -6.13
C VAL A 64 0.76 -7.47 -7.14
N ASP A 65 0.96 -7.90 -8.39
CA ASP A 65 1.50 -6.99 -9.40
C ASP A 65 0.62 -5.76 -9.58
N GLY A 66 -0.68 -5.96 -9.73
CA GLY A 66 -1.62 -4.85 -9.89
C GLY A 66 -1.68 -3.96 -8.66
N GLY A 67 -1.77 -4.58 -7.48
CA GLY A 67 -1.85 -3.83 -6.22
C GLY A 67 -0.60 -3.01 -5.93
N VAL A 68 0.57 -3.57 -6.20
CA VAL A 68 1.83 -2.86 -5.99
C VAL A 68 1.95 -1.68 -6.96
N ARG A 69 1.58 -1.88 -8.23
CA ARG A 69 1.59 -0.78 -9.19
C ARG A 69 0.63 0.33 -8.79
N TYR A 70 -0.54 -0.03 -8.29
CA TYR A 70 -1.50 0.95 -7.82
C TYR A 70 -0.98 1.70 -6.60
N LEU A 71 -0.42 0.99 -5.63
CA LEU A 71 0.17 1.60 -4.44
C LEU A 71 1.30 2.57 -4.83
N ARG A 72 2.16 2.16 -5.76
CA ARG A 72 3.24 3.03 -6.26
C ARG A 72 2.67 4.31 -6.86
N LYS A 73 1.64 4.17 -7.68
CA LYS A 73 1.00 5.31 -8.32
C LYS A 73 0.45 6.30 -7.28
N LEU A 74 -0.14 5.78 -6.21
CA LEU A 74 -0.66 6.65 -5.15
C LEU A 74 0.46 7.31 -4.34
N LEU A 75 1.54 6.58 -4.08
CA LEU A 75 2.69 7.17 -3.39
C LEU A 75 3.28 8.31 -4.21
N GLU A 76 3.32 8.17 -5.52
CA GLU A 76 3.80 9.24 -6.39
C GLU A 76 2.82 10.40 -6.44
N ARG A 77 1.53 10.11 -6.53
CA ARG A 77 0.49 11.14 -6.58
C ARG A 77 0.55 12.06 -5.36
N TYR A 78 0.79 11.49 -4.19
CA TYR A 78 0.81 12.26 -2.94
C TYR A 78 2.23 12.56 -2.46
N ARG A 79 3.20 12.43 -3.35
CA ARG A 79 4.60 12.82 -3.12
C ARG A 79 5.18 12.18 -1.86
N GLY A 80 4.88 10.92 -1.65
CA GLY A 80 5.42 10.18 -0.53
C GLY A 80 4.67 10.35 0.79
N ASP A 81 3.54 11.06 0.78
CA ASP A 81 2.70 11.17 1.98
C ASP A 81 2.00 9.83 2.17
N LEU A 82 2.53 9.00 3.07
CA LEU A 82 2.07 7.64 3.24
C LEU A 82 0.62 7.57 3.70
N ASP A 83 0.23 8.42 4.64
CA ASP A 83 -1.14 8.40 5.15
C ASP A 83 -2.15 8.70 4.04
N LYS A 84 -1.84 9.69 3.20
CA LYS A 84 -2.74 10.00 2.07
C LYS A 84 -2.78 8.86 1.05
N ALA A 85 -1.62 8.27 0.75
CA ALA A 85 -1.56 7.18 -0.21
C ALA A 85 -2.36 5.97 0.27
N LEU A 86 -2.23 5.62 1.54
CA LEU A 86 -2.97 4.50 2.13
C LEU A 86 -4.47 4.82 2.21
N ALA A 87 -4.82 6.04 2.58
CA ALA A 87 -6.23 6.45 2.60
C ALA A 87 -6.83 6.37 1.20
N ALA A 88 -6.08 6.78 0.19
CA ALA A 88 -6.54 6.69 -1.20
C ALA A 88 -6.64 5.25 -1.67
N TYR A 89 -5.75 4.39 -1.23
CA TYR A 89 -5.83 2.97 -1.55
C TYR A 89 -7.13 2.37 -1.02
N ASN A 90 -7.54 2.76 0.18
CA ASN A 90 -8.75 2.24 0.83
C ASN A 90 -10.02 2.94 0.34
N ALA A 91 -10.02 4.27 0.27
CA ALA A 91 -11.23 5.05 0.02
C ALA A 91 -11.30 5.68 -1.38
N GLY A 92 -10.23 5.55 -2.16
CA GLY A 92 -10.13 6.15 -3.47
C GLY A 92 -9.48 7.53 -3.41
N PRO A 93 -8.72 7.91 -4.46
CA PRO A 93 -8.04 9.21 -4.46
C PRO A 93 -9.00 10.39 -4.47
N GLY A 94 -10.19 10.24 -5.05
CA GLY A 94 -11.17 11.32 -5.03
C GLY A 94 -11.55 11.75 -3.64
N ALA A 95 -11.74 10.80 -2.72
CA ALA A 95 -12.09 11.11 -1.34
C ALA A 95 -10.96 11.85 -0.63
N VAL A 96 -9.73 11.43 -0.87
CA VAL A 96 -8.56 12.07 -0.26
C VAL A 96 -8.38 13.49 -0.80
N ASP A 97 -8.55 13.66 -2.11
CA ASP A 97 -8.41 14.98 -2.73
C ASP A 97 -9.46 15.95 -2.22
N ARG A 98 -10.71 15.51 -2.08
CA ARG A 98 -11.78 16.36 -1.54
C ARG A 98 -11.53 16.74 -0.09
N ALA A 99 -11.03 15.79 0.70
CA ALA A 99 -10.74 16.04 2.11
C ALA A 99 -9.42 16.76 2.35
N GLN A 100 -8.56 16.80 1.32
CA GLN A 100 -7.21 17.35 1.41
C GLN A 100 -6.38 16.63 2.49
N GLY A 101 -6.58 15.33 2.58
CA GLY A 101 -5.92 14.48 3.57
C GLY A 101 -6.72 13.21 3.76
N VAL A 102 -6.47 12.53 4.88
CA VAL A 102 -7.23 11.33 5.21
C VAL A 102 -8.67 11.74 5.48
N PRO A 103 -9.65 11.20 4.71
CA PRO A 103 -11.03 11.58 4.91
C PRO A 103 -11.54 11.08 6.27
N ASN A 104 -12.55 11.75 6.79
CA ASN A 104 -13.09 11.43 8.11
C ASN A 104 -14.06 10.24 8.04
N TYR A 105 -13.57 9.12 7.51
CA TYR A 105 -14.29 7.86 7.47
C TYR A 105 -13.65 6.93 8.51
N PRO A 106 -14.42 6.43 9.47
CA PRO A 106 -13.87 5.56 10.50
C PRO A 106 -13.12 4.36 9.93
N GLU A 107 -13.65 3.73 8.90
CA GLU A 107 -13.01 2.60 8.26
C GLU A 107 -11.64 2.98 7.67
N THR A 108 -11.57 4.10 6.96
CA THR A 108 -10.33 4.53 6.31
C THR A 108 -9.28 4.92 7.35
N ARG A 109 -9.69 5.63 8.39
CA ARG A 109 -8.78 6.01 9.47
C ARG A 109 -8.22 4.79 10.17
N ALA A 110 -9.08 3.81 10.45
CA ALA A 110 -8.64 2.56 11.07
C ALA A 110 -7.70 1.78 10.15
N TYR A 111 -7.96 1.79 8.86
CA TYR A 111 -7.12 1.13 7.88
C TYR A 111 -5.71 1.75 7.86
N VAL A 112 -5.63 3.08 7.76
CA VAL A 112 -4.35 3.77 7.75
C VAL A 112 -3.56 3.44 9.02
N GLN A 113 -4.23 3.48 10.16
CA GLN A 113 -3.61 3.17 11.44
C GLN A 113 -3.09 1.72 11.46
N LYS A 114 -3.89 0.79 10.98
CA LYS A 114 -3.52 -0.63 10.98
C LYS A 114 -2.29 -0.89 10.12
N VAL A 115 -2.26 -0.33 8.93
CA VAL A 115 -1.13 -0.53 8.02
C VAL A 115 0.13 0.14 8.58
N THR A 116 0.02 1.37 9.05
CA THR A 116 1.19 2.07 9.57
C THR A 116 1.72 1.42 10.83
N ASN A 117 0.84 0.95 11.70
CA ASN A 117 1.28 0.23 12.89
C ASN A 117 2.08 -1.02 12.54
N THR A 118 1.63 -1.77 11.55
CA THR A 118 2.34 -2.96 11.10
C THR A 118 3.65 -2.60 10.41
N TYR A 119 3.61 -1.60 9.56
CA TYR A 119 4.79 -1.19 8.80
C TYR A 119 5.89 -0.66 9.70
N PHE A 120 5.53 0.08 10.73
CA PHE A 120 6.48 0.68 11.65
C PHE A 120 6.67 -0.10 12.94
N GLN A 121 6.29 -1.39 12.96
CA GLN A 121 6.62 -2.24 14.09
C GLN A 121 8.13 -2.36 14.25
N PRO A 122 8.62 -2.58 15.48
CA PRO A 122 10.06 -2.68 15.72
C PRO A 122 10.79 -3.63 14.77
N GLY A 123 10.18 -4.75 14.42
CA GLY A 123 10.81 -5.72 13.52
C GLY A 123 10.91 -5.27 12.08
N THR A 124 10.03 -4.37 11.63
CA THR A 124 9.99 -3.90 10.25
C THR A 124 10.54 -2.50 10.08
N ALA A 125 10.54 -1.71 11.15
CA ALA A 125 10.93 -0.31 11.11
C ALA A 125 12.30 -0.06 11.72
N ARG A 126 13.15 -1.06 11.74
CA ARG A 126 14.46 -0.96 12.34
C ARG A 126 15.27 0.23 11.85
N ALA A 127 15.21 0.47 10.56
CA ALA A 127 16.00 1.55 9.97
C ALA A 127 15.59 2.91 10.54
N SER A 128 14.28 3.16 10.66
CA SER A 128 13.79 4.40 11.24
C SER A 128 14.19 4.54 12.69
N GLN A 129 14.08 3.46 13.43
CA GLN A 129 14.45 3.47 14.85
C GLN A 129 15.93 3.70 15.03
N ALA A 130 16.74 3.08 14.18
CA ALA A 130 18.17 3.23 14.25
C ALA A 130 18.60 4.68 14.02
N LEU A 131 17.80 5.45 13.31
CA LEU A 131 18.08 6.86 13.06
C LEU A 131 17.63 7.75 14.22
N GLY A 132 16.94 7.19 15.20
CA GLY A 132 16.51 7.93 16.38
C GLY A 132 15.52 9.03 16.10
N THR A 133 14.80 8.96 15.01
CA THR A 133 13.84 10.00 14.68
C THR A 133 12.53 9.75 15.40
N SER A 134 11.82 10.83 15.71
CA SER A 134 10.50 10.74 16.29
C SER A 134 9.42 10.56 15.21
N ARG A 135 9.78 10.75 13.95
CA ARG A 135 8.86 10.63 12.84
C ARG A 135 9.23 9.43 11.98
N PRO A 136 8.24 8.68 11.50
CA PRO A 136 8.53 7.53 10.63
C PRO A 136 9.22 7.98 9.34
N ILE A 137 10.13 7.14 8.88
CA ILE A 137 10.80 7.34 7.60
C ILE A 137 10.46 6.13 6.75
N TYR A 138 9.99 6.38 5.55
CA TYR A 138 9.77 5.31 4.59
C TYR A 138 10.39 5.69 3.27
N LYS A 139 10.54 4.71 2.40
CA LYS A 139 11.23 4.94 1.15
C LYS A 139 10.36 4.56 -0.04
N ILE A 140 10.50 5.33 -1.09
CA ILE A 140 10.04 4.97 -2.42
C ILE A 140 11.24 5.02 -3.34
N VAL A 141 11.14 4.38 -4.48
CA VAL A 141 12.23 4.37 -5.45
C VAL A 141 11.74 5.09 -6.69
N ASP A 142 12.47 6.11 -7.13
CA ASP A 142 12.05 6.89 -8.28
C ASP A 142 12.28 6.13 -9.60
N GLU A 143 11.91 6.76 -10.71
CA GLU A 143 12.01 6.14 -12.03
C GLU A 143 13.42 5.80 -12.44
N ARG A 144 14.41 6.46 -11.84
CA ARG A 144 15.82 6.24 -12.13
C ARG A 144 16.44 5.20 -11.20
N GLY A 145 15.65 4.59 -10.34
CA GLY A 145 16.15 3.62 -9.39
C GLY A 145 16.71 4.21 -8.10
N ARG A 146 16.58 5.52 -7.90
CA ARG A 146 17.06 6.16 -6.68
C ARG A 146 16.06 6.01 -5.56
N VAL A 147 16.58 5.71 -4.38
CA VAL A 147 15.74 5.60 -3.19
C VAL A 147 15.47 6.99 -2.64
N ILE A 148 14.21 7.27 -2.39
CA ILE A 148 13.78 8.53 -1.79
C ILE A 148 13.27 8.22 -0.39
N TYR A 149 13.85 8.87 0.61
CA TYR A 149 13.42 8.72 1.99
C TYR A 149 12.51 9.88 2.33
N VAL A 150 11.32 9.58 2.81
CA VAL A 150 10.30 10.58 3.09
C VAL A 150 9.93 10.53 4.55
N ASN A 151 9.81 11.70 5.13
CA ASN A 151 9.42 11.92 6.52
C ASN A 151 8.04 12.52 6.56
N GLU A 152 7.16 11.89 7.25
CA GLU A 152 5.81 12.41 7.41
C GLU A 152 5.71 13.52 8.41
#